data_15827f12b36c36de6e1d1152405b5a3f
#
_entry.id   15827f12b36c36de6e1d1152405b5a3f
#
_cell.length_a   1.000
_cell.length_b   1.000
_cell.length_c   1.000
_cell.angle_alpha   90.00
_cell.angle_beta   90.00
_cell.angle_gamma   90.00
#
_symmetry.space_group_name_H-M   'P 1'
#
loop_
_entity.id
_entity.type
_entity.pdbx_description
1 polymer ?
#
loop_
_entity_poly.entity_id
_entity_poly.type
_entity_poly.pdbx_seq_one_letter_code
_entity_poly.pdbx_strand_id
1 'polypeptide(L)'
;MKNILTKLLLVIFTAIFLFSGYNLLKIFLEYHAGTSEYSQAANQYVKEKEDGNKEPVADLEEGSDTCPIEIDFANLQAENPDVVGWIYSPDTVINYPVMKGETNDTYLHTMLNGQYNSSGSIFMDYRNNPDLSDYVTILYGHHMKNGSMFASLHKYSDQTYFEEHSYIWYLTPQGNYRINVISGFIENAVAPVYGLFEDEESFREFVNYAIAKSDFQSRYDYSKAEHLMVLSTCSYEYDDARYIIVGIPIPESK
;
A
#
# COMPACT_ATOMS: atom_id res chain seq x y z
N MET A 1 -23.78 41.24 36.35
CA MET A 1 -24.14 40.30 35.27
C MET A 1 -23.04 40.15 34.21
N LYS A 2 -22.50 41.22 33.58
CA LYS A 2 -21.41 41.12 32.56
C LYS A 2 -20.21 40.29 33.03
N ASN A 3 -19.68 40.48 34.24
CA ASN A 3 -18.51 39.76 34.77
C ASN A 3 -18.74 38.24 34.96
N ILE A 4 -19.96 37.81 35.26
CA ILE A 4 -20.30 36.38 35.43
C ILE A 4 -20.36 35.70 34.09
N LEU A 5 -20.98 36.32 33.09
CA LEU A 5 -21.04 35.81 31.72
C LEU A 5 -19.64 35.68 31.12
N THR A 6 -18.77 36.70 31.29
CA THR A 6 -17.39 36.65 30.80
C THR A 6 -16.59 35.51 31.45
N LYS A 7 -16.74 35.31 32.77
CA LYS A 7 -16.08 34.20 33.47
C LYS A 7 -16.59 32.84 32.99
N LEU A 8 -17.89 32.72 32.77
CA LEU A 8 -18.51 31.48 32.24
C LEU A 8 -17.96 31.16 30.83
N LEU A 9 -17.94 32.15 29.94
CA LEU A 9 -17.38 32.00 28.59
C LEU A 9 -15.91 31.61 28.65
N LEU A 10 -15.10 32.22 29.53
CA LEU A 10 -13.69 31.87 29.70
C LEU A 10 -13.52 30.41 30.09
N VAL A 11 -14.32 29.92 31.04
CA VAL A 11 -14.29 28.49 31.47
C VAL A 11 -14.65 27.56 30.31
N ILE A 12 -15.70 27.88 29.54
CA ILE A 12 -16.12 27.11 28.39
C ILE A 12 -15.01 27.07 27.32
N PHE A 13 -14.45 28.21 26.95
CA PHE A 13 -13.37 28.24 25.94
C PHE A 13 -12.11 27.51 26.42
N THR A 14 -11.77 27.61 27.71
CA THR A 14 -10.64 26.85 28.27
C THR A 14 -10.90 25.36 28.22
N ALA A 15 -12.10 24.91 28.55
CA ALA A 15 -12.47 23.50 28.47
C ALA A 15 -12.42 22.97 27.02
N ILE A 16 -12.94 23.73 26.05
CA ILE A 16 -12.87 23.38 24.63
C ILE A 16 -11.41 23.32 24.17
N PHE A 17 -10.58 24.29 24.56
CA PHE A 17 -9.17 24.34 24.20
C PHE A 17 -8.40 23.11 24.74
N LEU A 18 -8.60 22.77 26.02
CA LEU A 18 -7.97 21.60 26.63
C LEU A 18 -8.44 20.29 26.00
N PHE A 19 -9.73 20.17 25.73
CA PHE A 19 -10.29 19.00 25.06
C PHE A 19 -9.74 18.84 23.64
N SER A 20 -9.68 19.93 22.86
CA SER A 20 -9.10 19.93 21.51
C SER A 20 -7.61 19.59 21.53
N GLY A 21 -6.86 20.18 22.48
CA GLY A 21 -5.43 19.86 22.66
C GLY A 21 -5.19 18.39 23.01
N TYR A 22 -6.00 17.83 23.90
CA TYR A 22 -5.96 16.40 24.23
C TYR A 22 -6.21 15.50 22.99
N ASN A 23 -7.23 15.80 22.19
CA ASN A 23 -7.52 15.03 20.97
C ASN A 23 -6.40 15.14 19.94
N LEU A 24 -5.84 16.33 19.74
CA LEU A 24 -4.69 16.52 18.83
C LEU A 24 -3.47 15.71 19.29
N LEU A 25 -3.17 15.74 20.59
CA LEU A 25 -2.08 14.95 21.15
C LEU A 25 -2.30 13.45 20.97
N LYS A 26 -3.52 12.97 21.21
CA LYS A 26 -3.89 11.57 21.00
C LYS A 26 -3.65 11.13 19.54
N ILE A 27 -4.14 11.92 18.57
CA ILE A 27 -3.94 11.64 17.14
C ILE A 27 -2.45 11.65 16.78
N PHE A 28 -1.69 12.62 17.29
CA PHE A 28 -0.25 12.70 17.05
C PHE A 28 0.50 11.46 17.59
N LEU A 29 0.19 11.04 18.82
CA LEU A 29 0.81 9.87 19.43
C LEU A 29 0.44 8.58 18.67
N GLU A 30 -0.80 8.46 18.21
CA GLU A 30 -1.27 7.32 17.42
C GLU A 30 -0.54 7.23 16.07
N TYR A 31 -0.42 8.34 15.34
CA TYR A 31 0.34 8.39 14.07
C TYR A 31 1.83 8.10 14.29
N HIS A 32 2.41 8.65 15.37
CA HIS A 32 3.79 8.38 15.71
C HIS A 32 4.02 6.90 16.04
N ALA A 33 3.12 6.26 16.79
CA ALA A 33 3.19 4.84 17.11
C ALA A 33 3.15 3.98 15.84
N GLY A 34 2.21 4.22 14.92
CA GLY A 34 2.14 3.49 13.65
C GLY A 34 3.39 3.66 12.78
N THR A 35 3.87 4.90 12.62
CA THR A 35 5.09 5.15 11.84
C THR A 35 6.32 4.52 12.49
N SER A 36 6.44 4.57 13.82
CA SER A 36 7.54 3.98 14.58
C SER A 36 7.58 2.45 14.44
N GLU A 37 6.41 1.80 14.53
CA GLU A 37 6.28 0.36 14.37
C GLU A 37 6.85 -0.12 13.04
N TYR A 38 6.39 0.47 11.93
CA TYR A 38 6.83 0.05 10.60
C TYR A 38 8.27 0.45 10.29
N SER A 39 8.76 1.56 10.83
CA SER A 39 10.18 1.92 10.74
C SER A 39 11.07 0.93 11.50
N GLN A 40 10.63 0.46 12.67
CA GLN A 40 11.33 -0.57 13.43
C GLN A 40 11.31 -1.91 12.70
N ALA A 41 10.16 -2.33 12.18
CA ALA A 41 10.06 -3.55 11.38
C ALA A 41 11.00 -3.50 10.16
N ALA A 42 11.03 -2.39 9.42
CA ALA A 42 11.96 -2.22 8.30
C ALA A 42 13.42 -2.31 8.76
N ASN A 43 13.80 -1.62 9.84
CA ASN A 43 15.18 -1.67 10.36
C ASN A 43 15.58 -3.07 10.87
N GLN A 44 14.64 -3.86 11.36
CA GLN A 44 14.89 -5.18 11.93
C GLN A 44 14.94 -6.28 10.88
N TYR A 45 14.05 -6.25 9.90
CA TYR A 45 13.82 -7.36 8.97
C TYR A 45 14.32 -7.11 7.55
N VAL A 46 14.59 -5.85 7.16
CA VAL A 46 15.12 -5.50 5.83
C VAL A 46 16.63 -5.40 5.89
N LYS A 47 17.30 -6.05 4.93
CA LYS A 47 18.74 -5.93 4.68
C LYS A 47 18.95 -5.41 3.27
N GLU A 48 19.78 -4.37 3.12
CA GLU A 48 20.23 -3.94 1.79
C GLU A 48 21.21 -4.98 1.22
N LYS A 49 21.04 -5.35 -0.05
CA LYS A 49 22.02 -6.18 -0.76
C LYS A 49 23.20 -5.30 -1.17
N GLU A 50 24.45 -5.76 -0.91
CA GLU A 50 25.67 -4.98 -1.19
C GLU A 50 25.89 -4.68 -2.69
N ASP A 51 25.31 -5.48 -3.58
CA ASP A 51 25.42 -5.36 -5.05
C ASP A 51 24.21 -4.68 -5.71
N GLY A 52 23.31 -4.07 -4.95
CA GLY A 52 22.17 -3.34 -5.48
C GLY A 52 22.62 -2.13 -6.29
N ASN A 53 22.64 -2.28 -7.61
CA ASN A 53 23.06 -1.20 -8.53
C ASN A 53 22.08 -0.04 -8.40
N LYS A 54 22.55 1.10 -7.85
CA LYS A 54 21.77 2.33 -7.65
C LYS A 54 21.68 3.21 -8.91
N GLU A 55 21.98 2.67 -10.09
CA GLU A 55 21.84 3.46 -11.30
C GLU A 55 20.37 3.61 -11.70
N PRO A 56 19.89 4.84 -11.94
CA PRO A 56 18.57 5.04 -12.52
C PRO A 56 18.59 4.45 -13.93
N VAL A 57 17.88 3.35 -14.13
CA VAL A 57 17.87 2.64 -15.41
C VAL A 57 17.02 3.42 -16.40
N ALA A 58 17.69 4.17 -17.27
CA ALA A 58 17.06 4.89 -18.38
C ALA A 58 16.61 3.96 -19.53
N ASP A 59 17.12 2.69 -19.55
CA ASP A 59 16.76 1.68 -20.54
C ASP A 59 16.38 0.37 -19.83
N LEU A 60 15.09 0.15 -19.67
CA LEU A 60 14.53 -1.08 -19.11
C LEU A 60 14.37 -2.13 -20.21
N GLU A 61 15.39 -2.95 -20.41
CA GLU A 61 15.16 -4.28 -20.98
C GLU A 61 14.44 -5.14 -19.93
N GLU A 62 13.42 -5.90 -20.35
CA GLU A 62 12.67 -6.80 -19.49
C GLU A 62 13.62 -7.75 -18.75
N GLY A 63 13.69 -7.65 -17.40
CA GLY A 63 14.18 -8.72 -16.54
C GLY A 63 15.60 -8.59 -15.97
N SER A 64 16.30 -7.44 -16.03
CA SER A 64 17.68 -7.33 -15.51
C SER A 64 17.83 -6.77 -14.10
N ASP A 65 16.76 -6.25 -13.47
CA ASP A 65 16.85 -5.64 -12.15
C ASP A 65 16.63 -6.67 -11.03
N THR A 66 17.63 -6.79 -10.16
CA THR A 66 17.49 -7.53 -8.91
C THR A 66 16.92 -6.62 -7.82
N CYS A 67 16.07 -7.18 -6.96
CA CYS A 67 15.54 -6.46 -5.81
C CYS A 67 16.70 -6.00 -4.91
N PRO A 68 16.80 -4.71 -4.56
CA PRO A 68 17.93 -4.16 -3.79
C PRO A 68 17.90 -4.55 -2.31
N ILE A 69 16.82 -5.19 -1.85
CA ILE A 69 16.65 -5.57 -0.45
C ILE A 69 16.37 -7.08 -0.32
N GLU A 70 16.63 -7.59 0.86
CA GLU A 70 16.29 -8.94 1.31
C GLU A 70 15.51 -8.86 2.62
N ILE A 71 14.51 -9.72 2.79
CA ILE A 71 13.66 -9.76 3.99
C ILE A 71 13.96 -11.02 4.81
N ASP A 72 14.17 -10.83 6.10
CA ASP A 72 14.27 -11.93 7.06
C ASP A 72 12.88 -12.46 7.43
N PHE A 73 12.25 -13.17 6.47
CA PHE A 73 10.91 -13.74 6.65
C PHE A 73 10.83 -14.74 7.78
N ALA A 74 11.93 -15.45 8.10
CA ALA A 74 11.92 -16.44 9.17
C ALA A 74 11.64 -15.78 10.53
N ASN A 75 12.34 -14.69 10.84
CA ASN A 75 12.12 -13.94 12.08
C ASN A 75 10.83 -13.11 12.04
N LEU A 76 10.49 -12.53 10.88
CA LEU A 76 9.27 -11.74 10.71
C LEU A 76 8.01 -12.60 10.91
N GLN A 77 7.96 -13.81 10.33
CA GLN A 77 6.85 -14.75 10.53
C GLN A 77 6.83 -15.41 11.92
N ALA A 78 7.98 -15.46 12.62
CA ALA A 78 8.01 -15.87 14.02
C ALA A 78 7.37 -14.82 14.94
N GLU A 79 7.43 -13.52 14.59
CA GLU A 79 6.71 -12.45 15.28
C GLU A 79 5.21 -12.48 14.95
N ASN A 80 4.86 -12.54 13.64
CA ASN A 80 3.48 -12.63 13.21
C ASN A 80 3.34 -13.62 12.02
N PRO A 81 2.74 -14.80 12.24
CA PRO A 81 2.61 -15.83 11.20
C PRO A 81 1.70 -15.44 10.03
N ASP A 82 0.89 -14.39 10.17
CA ASP A 82 0.00 -13.89 9.12
C ASP A 82 0.73 -13.04 8.06
N VAL A 83 2.05 -12.84 8.20
CA VAL A 83 2.86 -12.18 7.18
C VAL A 83 2.99 -13.09 5.97
N VAL A 84 2.52 -12.61 4.82
CA VAL A 84 2.59 -13.32 3.54
C VAL A 84 3.60 -12.73 2.56
N GLY A 85 4.05 -11.49 2.80
CA GLY A 85 5.00 -10.82 1.92
C GLY A 85 5.50 -9.49 2.49
N TRP A 86 6.23 -8.78 1.64
CA TRP A 86 6.74 -7.44 1.89
C TRP A 86 6.60 -6.61 0.61
N ILE A 87 6.05 -5.40 0.71
CA ILE A 87 5.97 -4.48 -0.42
C ILE A 87 6.98 -3.36 -0.26
N TYR A 88 7.73 -3.08 -1.32
CA TYR A 88 8.78 -2.08 -1.33
C TYR A 88 8.78 -1.29 -2.65
N SER A 89 8.78 0.03 -2.57
CA SER A 89 8.96 0.92 -3.72
C SER A 89 10.13 1.86 -3.44
N PRO A 90 11.21 1.78 -4.25
CA PRO A 90 12.38 2.66 -4.08
C PRO A 90 12.00 4.13 -4.05
N ASP A 91 12.71 4.91 -3.23
CA ASP A 91 12.56 6.38 -3.09
C ASP A 91 11.14 6.85 -2.70
N THR A 92 10.32 5.93 -2.14
CA THR A 92 8.98 6.22 -1.62
C THR A 92 8.85 5.82 -0.15
N VAL A 93 7.68 6.09 0.44
CA VAL A 93 7.35 5.64 1.80
C VAL A 93 6.93 4.17 1.86
N ILE A 94 6.73 3.49 0.72
CA ILE A 94 6.24 2.12 0.66
C ILE A 94 7.39 1.16 0.99
N ASN A 95 7.40 0.69 2.23
CA ASN A 95 8.35 -0.29 2.75
C ASN A 95 7.70 -1.01 3.95
N TYR A 96 6.79 -1.96 3.68
CA TYR A 96 5.87 -2.52 4.66
C TYR A 96 5.72 -4.04 4.54
N PRO A 97 5.56 -4.75 5.67
CA PRO A 97 5.07 -6.13 5.65
C PRO A 97 3.65 -6.16 5.08
N VAL A 98 3.32 -7.26 4.40
CA VAL A 98 1.98 -7.54 3.89
C VAL A 98 1.37 -8.67 4.70
N MET A 99 0.24 -8.38 5.32
CA MET A 99 -0.48 -9.29 6.20
C MET A 99 -1.60 -10.00 5.43
N LYS A 100 -2.04 -11.16 5.91
CA LYS A 100 -3.25 -11.82 5.42
C LYS A 100 -4.05 -12.38 6.58
N GLY A 101 -5.22 -11.80 6.82
CA GLY A 101 -6.14 -12.24 7.87
C GLY A 101 -7.23 -13.17 7.35
N GLU A 102 -8.10 -13.61 8.26
CA GLU A 102 -9.29 -14.40 7.94
C GLU A 102 -10.37 -13.56 7.22
N THR A 103 -10.36 -12.24 7.41
CA THR A 103 -11.23 -11.27 6.75
C THR A 103 -10.47 -10.01 6.42
N ASN A 104 -11.01 -9.15 5.55
CA ASN A 104 -10.43 -7.84 5.23
C ASN A 104 -10.48 -6.85 6.41
N ASP A 105 -11.26 -7.12 7.46
CA ASP A 105 -11.31 -6.29 8.66
C ASP A 105 -10.19 -6.61 9.66
N THR A 106 -9.56 -7.81 9.56
CA THR A 106 -8.55 -8.28 10.51
C THR A 106 -7.40 -7.29 10.65
N TYR A 107 -6.85 -6.82 9.55
CA TYR A 107 -5.69 -5.92 9.50
C TYR A 107 -6.03 -4.47 9.14
N LEU A 108 -7.31 -4.15 9.00
CA LEU A 108 -7.75 -2.79 8.70
C LEU A 108 -7.31 -1.79 9.79
N HIS A 109 -7.29 -2.22 11.05
CA HIS A 109 -6.87 -1.41 12.20
C HIS A 109 -5.92 -2.16 13.15
N THR A 110 -5.27 -3.22 12.67
CA THR A 110 -4.32 -4.01 13.45
C THR A 110 -2.95 -3.91 12.82
N MET A 111 -1.94 -3.52 13.62
CA MET A 111 -0.54 -3.44 13.18
C MET A 111 0.13 -4.82 13.20
N LEU A 112 1.38 -4.90 12.70
CA LEU A 112 2.23 -6.11 12.71
C LEU A 112 2.31 -6.74 14.09
N ASN A 113 2.50 -5.95 15.15
CA ASN A 113 2.58 -6.40 16.55
C ASN A 113 1.23 -6.79 17.19
N GLY A 114 0.15 -6.81 16.42
CA GLY A 114 -1.20 -7.15 16.88
C GLY A 114 -1.94 -6.02 17.63
N GLN A 115 -1.34 -4.84 17.79
CA GLN A 115 -1.99 -3.72 18.46
C GLN A 115 -2.91 -2.94 17.53
N TYR A 116 -3.98 -2.37 18.10
CA TYR A 116 -4.87 -1.47 17.38
C TYR A 116 -4.17 -0.15 17.04
N ASN A 117 -4.31 0.28 15.80
CA ASN A 117 -3.90 1.61 15.33
C ASN A 117 -4.72 1.99 14.09
N SER A 118 -5.04 3.28 13.93
CA SER A 118 -5.78 3.78 12.76
C SER A 118 -5.06 3.59 11.42
N SER A 119 -3.74 3.40 11.43
CA SER A 119 -2.97 3.09 10.22
C SER A 119 -3.14 1.63 9.75
N GLY A 120 -3.54 0.72 10.64
CA GLY A 120 -3.62 -0.70 10.34
C GLY A 120 -2.32 -1.25 9.74
N SER A 121 -2.45 -2.23 8.86
CA SER A 121 -1.35 -2.81 8.05
C SER A 121 -1.64 -2.67 6.56
N ILE A 122 -0.63 -2.93 5.74
CA ILE A 122 -0.87 -3.33 4.35
C ILE A 122 -1.30 -4.79 4.39
N PHE A 123 -2.40 -5.15 3.73
CA PHE A 123 -2.91 -6.52 3.77
C PHE A 123 -3.46 -7.00 2.44
N MET A 124 -3.33 -8.29 2.21
CA MET A 124 -3.88 -9.00 1.06
C MET A 124 -5.36 -9.31 1.28
N ASP A 125 -6.16 -9.23 0.23
CA ASP A 125 -7.56 -9.66 0.28
C ASP A 125 -7.63 -11.11 0.80
N TYR A 126 -8.50 -11.35 1.78
CA TYR A 126 -8.60 -12.66 2.44
C TYR A 126 -8.92 -13.80 1.48
N ARG A 127 -9.53 -13.51 0.31
CA ARG A 127 -9.89 -14.47 -0.73
C ARG A 127 -8.72 -14.88 -1.61
N ASN A 128 -7.69 -14.03 -1.70
CA ASN A 128 -6.53 -14.29 -2.56
C ASN A 128 -5.59 -15.34 -1.97
N ASN A 129 -4.90 -16.05 -2.85
CA ASN A 129 -3.84 -16.99 -2.50
C ASN A 129 -2.49 -16.25 -2.38
N PRO A 130 -1.71 -16.49 -1.31
CA PRO A 130 -0.41 -15.83 -1.13
C PRO A 130 0.66 -16.17 -2.17
N ASP A 131 0.46 -17.24 -2.94
CA ASP A 131 1.36 -17.69 -4.01
C ASP A 131 1.15 -16.96 -5.34
N LEU A 132 0.24 -15.97 -5.39
CA LEU A 132 -0.13 -15.19 -6.58
C LEU A 132 -0.72 -16.03 -7.73
N SER A 133 -1.32 -17.18 -7.42
CA SER A 133 -1.96 -18.07 -8.42
C SER A 133 -3.29 -17.55 -8.95
N ASP A 134 -3.89 -16.56 -8.28
CA ASP A 134 -5.12 -15.91 -8.74
C ASP A 134 -4.84 -15.01 -9.95
N TYR A 135 -5.84 -14.81 -10.82
CA TYR A 135 -5.74 -13.82 -11.91
C TYR A 135 -5.44 -12.41 -11.39
N VAL A 136 -6.02 -12.03 -10.24
CA VAL A 136 -5.83 -10.71 -9.63
C VAL A 136 -5.62 -10.88 -8.12
N THR A 137 -4.48 -10.41 -7.63
CA THR A 137 -4.17 -10.32 -6.21
C THR A 137 -4.31 -8.87 -5.76
N ILE A 138 -5.08 -8.63 -4.69
CA ILE A 138 -5.39 -7.29 -4.20
C ILE A 138 -4.70 -7.05 -2.87
N LEU A 139 -3.97 -5.93 -2.77
CA LEU A 139 -3.41 -5.40 -1.54
C LEU A 139 -4.11 -4.11 -1.16
N TYR A 140 -4.52 -4.00 0.10
CA TYR A 140 -5.14 -2.83 0.68
C TYR A 140 -4.20 -2.10 1.62
N GLY A 141 -4.33 -0.78 1.69
CA GLY A 141 -3.63 0.05 2.66
C GLY A 141 -4.32 1.40 2.83
N HIS A 142 -4.25 1.95 4.04
CA HIS A 142 -4.84 3.26 4.31
C HIS A 142 -4.14 4.41 3.57
N HIS A 143 -4.92 5.44 3.23
CA HIS A 143 -4.41 6.75 2.84
C HIS A 143 -4.27 7.63 4.09
N MET A 144 -3.11 7.55 4.76
CA MET A 144 -2.89 8.31 5.98
C MET A 144 -2.54 9.77 5.69
N LYS A 145 -3.12 10.71 6.46
CA LYS A 145 -2.88 12.15 6.29
C LYS A 145 -1.42 12.57 6.53
N ASN A 146 -0.65 11.78 7.27
CA ASN A 146 0.79 11.99 7.45
C ASN A 146 1.64 11.46 6.30
N GLY A 147 1.02 10.94 5.24
CA GLY A 147 1.69 10.44 4.04
C GLY A 147 2.18 9.00 4.14
N SER A 148 1.96 8.29 5.26
CA SER A 148 2.34 6.89 5.42
C SER A 148 1.36 5.92 4.76
N MET A 149 1.66 4.63 4.83
CA MET A 149 0.93 3.53 4.22
C MET A 149 0.84 3.69 2.69
N PHE A 150 -0.35 3.58 2.10
CA PHE A 150 -0.56 3.74 0.66
C PHE A 150 -0.92 5.18 0.23
N ALA A 151 -0.70 6.18 1.09
CA ALA A 151 -1.00 7.57 0.73
C ALA A 151 -0.24 8.06 -0.52
N SER A 152 0.97 7.54 -0.77
CA SER A 152 1.77 7.91 -1.95
C SER A 152 1.22 7.38 -3.28
N LEU A 153 0.33 6.38 -3.28
CA LEU A 153 -0.26 5.84 -4.51
C LEU A 153 -1.00 6.92 -5.31
N HIS A 154 -1.62 7.89 -4.64
CA HIS A 154 -2.32 8.98 -5.32
C HIS A 154 -1.42 9.86 -6.21
N LYS A 155 -0.10 9.87 -5.93
CA LYS A 155 0.87 10.61 -6.76
C LYS A 155 1.01 10.05 -8.17
N TYR A 156 0.63 8.79 -8.40
CA TYR A 156 0.61 8.17 -9.73
C TYR A 156 -0.41 8.81 -10.68
N SER A 157 -1.29 9.69 -10.22
CA SER A 157 -2.10 10.54 -11.10
C SER A 157 -1.25 11.50 -11.95
N ASP A 158 0.03 11.68 -11.62
CA ASP A 158 1.00 12.46 -12.40
C ASP A 158 1.89 11.53 -13.23
N GLN A 159 1.98 11.78 -14.55
CA GLN A 159 2.79 11.00 -15.49
C GLN A 159 4.27 10.99 -15.10
N THR A 160 4.83 12.12 -14.64
CA THR A 160 6.24 12.23 -14.25
C THR A 160 6.53 11.35 -13.05
N TYR A 161 5.64 11.36 -12.05
CA TYR A 161 5.78 10.49 -10.88
C TYR A 161 5.75 9.00 -11.28
N PHE A 162 4.84 8.61 -12.19
CA PHE A 162 4.82 7.25 -12.72
C PHE A 162 6.14 6.90 -13.42
N GLU A 163 6.71 7.77 -14.25
CA GLU A 163 7.97 7.52 -14.96
C GLU A 163 9.15 7.30 -13.99
N GLU A 164 9.17 8.03 -12.88
CA GLU A 164 10.20 7.89 -11.83
C GLU A 164 9.98 6.65 -10.96
N HIS A 165 8.73 6.16 -10.82
CA HIS A 165 8.35 5.05 -9.95
C HIS A 165 7.56 3.97 -10.70
N SER A 166 7.98 3.59 -11.90
CA SER A 166 7.23 2.73 -12.82
C SER A 166 7.11 1.28 -12.37
N TYR A 167 7.77 0.88 -11.28
CA TYR A 167 7.68 -0.46 -10.70
C TYR A 167 7.69 -0.43 -9.17
N ILE A 168 7.21 -1.54 -8.58
CA ILE A 168 7.18 -1.80 -7.14
C ILE A 168 7.68 -3.23 -6.94
N TRP A 169 8.38 -3.50 -5.85
CA TRP A 169 8.77 -4.85 -5.48
C TRP A 169 7.75 -5.48 -4.53
N TYR A 170 7.42 -6.73 -4.78
CA TYR A 170 6.69 -7.59 -3.87
C TYR A 170 7.54 -8.82 -3.56
N LEU A 171 7.98 -8.94 -2.30
CA LEU A 171 8.85 -10.01 -1.85
C LEU A 171 8.02 -11.01 -1.05
N THR A 172 8.28 -12.31 -1.25
CA THR A 172 7.63 -13.39 -0.52
C THR A 172 8.68 -14.40 -0.03
N PRO A 173 8.34 -15.29 0.92
CA PRO A 173 9.24 -16.37 1.32
C PRO A 173 9.62 -17.32 0.17
N GLN A 174 8.86 -17.35 -0.92
CA GLN A 174 9.07 -18.25 -2.06
C GLN A 174 9.85 -17.60 -3.20
N GLY A 175 9.86 -16.27 -3.29
CA GLY A 175 10.55 -15.51 -4.33
C GLY A 175 10.11 -14.07 -4.39
N ASN A 176 10.83 -13.28 -5.15
CA ASN A 176 10.56 -11.86 -5.34
C ASN A 176 9.89 -11.62 -6.69
N TYR A 177 9.07 -10.59 -6.73
CA TYR A 177 8.37 -10.15 -7.93
C TYR A 177 8.58 -8.66 -8.15
N ARG A 178 8.90 -8.29 -9.37
CA ARG A 178 8.85 -6.91 -9.82
C ARG A 178 7.46 -6.64 -10.40
N ILE A 179 6.74 -5.73 -9.78
CA ILE A 179 5.39 -5.34 -10.20
C ILE A 179 5.53 -4.18 -11.19
N ASN A 180 5.47 -4.45 -12.47
CA ASN A 180 5.50 -3.43 -13.51
C ASN A 180 4.17 -2.69 -13.56
N VAL A 181 4.15 -1.43 -13.16
CA VAL A 181 2.92 -0.64 -13.07
C VAL A 181 2.39 -0.32 -14.46
N ILE A 182 1.15 -0.72 -14.75
CA ILE A 182 0.52 -0.55 -16.07
C ILE A 182 -0.64 0.44 -16.08
N SER A 183 -1.27 0.68 -14.92
CA SER A 183 -2.42 1.58 -14.82
C SER A 183 -2.58 2.14 -13.40
N GLY A 184 -3.12 3.34 -13.30
CA GLY A 184 -3.57 3.95 -12.05
C GLY A 184 -4.78 4.83 -12.30
N PHE A 185 -5.82 4.71 -11.48
CA PHE A 185 -7.08 5.44 -11.66
C PHE A 185 -7.92 5.47 -10.37
N ILE A 186 -8.93 6.34 -10.37
CA ILE A 186 -9.92 6.42 -9.29
C ILE A 186 -11.11 5.53 -9.61
N GLU A 187 -11.54 4.75 -8.60
CA GLU A 187 -12.69 3.86 -8.71
C GLU A 187 -13.50 3.80 -7.42
N ASN A 188 -14.74 3.34 -7.51
CA ASN A 188 -15.60 3.11 -6.35
C ASN A 188 -15.21 1.81 -5.63
N ALA A 189 -15.36 1.77 -4.30
CA ALA A 189 -15.04 0.62 -3.45
C ALA A 189 -15.84 -0.67 -3.77
N VAL A 190 -16.92 -0.58 -4.56
CA VAL A 190 -17.73 -1.72 -5.01
C VAL A 190 -17.53 -2.08 -6.49
N ALA A 191 -16.49 -1.53 -7.11
CA ALA A 191 -16.21 -1.74 -8.54
C ALA A 191 -15.79 -3.20 -8.85
N PRO A 192 -15.90 -3.60 -10.14
CA PRO A 192 -15.52 -4.95 -10.58
C PRO A 192 -14.09 -5.38 -10.25
N VAL A 193 -13.16 -4.43 -10.06
CA VAL A 193 -11.77 -4.68 -9.67
C VAL A 193 -11.64 -5.51 -8.40
N TYR A 194 -12.64 -5.45 -7.52
CA TYR A 194 -12.69 -6.21 -6.26
C TYR A 194 -13.41 -7.56 -6.40
N GLY A 195 -13.78 -7.95 -7.63
CA GLY A 195 -14.33 -9.26 -7.95
C GLY A 195 -13.27 -10.36 -7.97
N LEU A 196 -13.73 -11.60 -7.95
CA LEU A 196 -12.91 -12.75 -8.32
C LEU A 196 -13.08 -12.97 -9.83
N PHE A 197 -11.96 -13.13 -10.53
CA PHE A 197 -11.95 -13.45 -11.95
C PHE A 197 -11.81 -14.96 -12.08
N GLU A 198 -12.83 -15.63 -12.65
CA GLU A 198 -12.89 -17.09 -12.72
C GLU A 198 -12.42 -17.63 -14.07
N ASP A 199 -12.34 -16.75 -15.08
CA ASP A 199 -11.93 -17.12 -16.44
C ASP A 199 -11.06 -16.03 -17.10
N GLU A 200 -10.40 -16.43 -18.20
CA GLU A 200 -9.51 -15.55 -18.95
C GLU A 200 -10.27 -14.39 -19.63
N GLU A 201 -11.53 -14.57 -20.02
CA GLU A 201 -12.31 -13.55 -20.71
C GLU A 201 -12.58 -12.37 -19.76
N SER A 202 -13.12 -12.64 -18.58
CA SER A 202 -13.38 -11.61 -17.55
C SER A 202 -12.08 -10.93 -17.07
N PHE A 203 -10.98 -11.70 -16.97
CA PHE A 203 -9.68 -11.15 -16.66
C PHE A 203 -9.18 -10.19 -17.75
N ARG A 204 -9.28 -10.54 -19.03
CA ARG A 204 -8.89 -9.67 -20.17
C ARG A 204 -9.77 -8.43 -20.27
N GLU A 205 -11.07 -8.54 -20.01
CA GLU A 205 -11.97 -7.39 -19.91
C GLU A 205 -11.51 -6.43 -18.84
N PHE A 206 -11.12 -6.93 -17.66
CA PHE A 206 -10.58 -6.10 -16.59
C PHE A 206 -9.25 -5.43 -16.96
N VAL A 207 -8.31 -6.13 -17.60
CA VAL A 207 -7.07 -5.52 -18.11
C VAL A 207 -7.38 -4.34 -19.02
N ASN A 208 -8.25 -4.53 -20.02
CA ASN A 208 -8.61 -3.48 -20.97
C ASN A 208 -9.31 -2.30 -20.28
N TYR A 209 -10.20 -2.60 -19.33
CA TYR A 209 -10.87 -1.59 -18.53
C TYR A 209 -9.88 -0.74 -17.72
N ALA A 210 -8.93 -1.38 -17.03
CA ALA A 210 -7.92 -0.70 -16.22
C ALA A 210 -7.04 0.23 -17.08
N ILE A 211 -6.59 -0.26 -18.24
CA ILE A 211 -5.78 0.54 -19.17
C ILE A 211 -6.57 1.74 -19.72
N ALA A 212 -7.84 1.53 -20.08
CA ALA A 212 -8.68 2.61 -20.63
C ALA A 212 -8.98 3.73 -19.61
N LYS A 213 -8.93 3.43 -18.32
CA LYS A 213 -9.16 4.39 -17.22
C LYS A 213 -7.90 5.05 -16.69
N SER A 214 -6.71 4.59 -17.07
CA SER A 214 -5.45 5.05 -16.49
C SER A 214 -5.23 6.55 -16.61
N ASP A 215 -4.79 7.18 -15.51
CA ASP A 215 -4.38 8.59 -15.42
C ASP A 215 -3.04 8.85 -16.12
N PHE A 216 -2.29 7.80 -16.44
CA PHE A 216 -0.98 7.87 -17.10
C PHE A 216 -0.85 6.84 -18.22
N GLN A 217 0.19 6.99 -19.04
CA GLN A 217 0.54 6.04 -20.09
C GLN A 217 1.73 5.20 -19.66
N SER A 218 1.51 3.88 -19.53
CA SER A 218 2.58 2.93 -19.26
C SER A 218 3.26 2.46 -20.54
N ARG A 219 4.57 2.20 -20.44
CA ARG A 219 5.38 1.59 -21.51
C ARG A 219 5.39 0.06 -21.49
N TYR A 220 4.89 -0.54 -20.43
CA TYR A 220 4.91 -2.00 -20.29
C TYR A 220 3.85 -2.67 -21.16
N ASP A 221 4.25 -3.77 -21.83
CA ASP A 221 3.32 -4.60 -22.62
C ASP A 221 2.45 -5.44 -21.67
N TYR A 222 1.16 -5.14 -21.68
CA TYR A 222 0.16 -5.85 -20.86
C TYR A 222 -0.58 -6.95 -21.64
N SER A 223 -0.31 -7.12 -22.93
CA SER A 223 -1.05 -8.08 -23.79
C SER A 223 -0.87 -9.53 -23.37
N LYS A 224 0.27 -9.83 -22.73
CA LYS A 224 0.64 -11.18 -22.26
C LYS A 224 0.51 -11.36 -20.75
N ALA A 225 -0.08 -10.38 -20.04
CA ALA A 225 -0.27 -10.52 -18.61
C ALA A 225 -1.15 -11.73 -18.29
N GLU A 226 -0.67 -12.61 -17.42
CA GLU A 226 -1.41 -13.78 -16.93
C GLU A 226 -1.97 -13.53 -15.54
N HIS A 227 -1.32 -12.66 -14.78
CA HIS A 227 -1.69 -12.25 -13.43
C HIS A 227 -1.53 -10.75 -13.27
N LEU A 228 -2.32 -10.16 -12.37
CA LEU A 228 -2.19 -8.76 -11.96
C LEU A 228 -2.10 -8.65 -10.45
N MET A 229 -1.39 -7.63 -10.00
CA MET A 229 -1.45 -7.14 -8.63
C MET A 229 -2.13 -5.78 -8.61
N VAL A 230 -3.07 -5.62 -7.70
CA VAL A 230 -3.83 -4.39 -7.49
C VAL A 230 -3.48 -3.83 -6.11
N LEU A 231 -3.06 -2.57 -6.06
CA LEU A 231 -2.89 -1.83 -4.82
C LEU A 231 -4.04 -0.85 -4.68
N SER A 232 -4.76 -0.88 -3.57
CA SER A 232 -5.95 -0.07 -3.35
C SER A 232 -5.83 0.76 -2.07
N THR A 233 -6.12 2.06 -2.17
CA THR A 233 -6.18 2.98 -1.03
C THR A 233 -7.38 3.91 -1.13
N CYS A 234 -7.82 4.46 0.02
CA CYS A 234 -8.88 5.46 0.01
C CYS A 234 -8.48 6.70 -0.79
N SER A 235 -9.43 7.27 -1.49
CA SER A 235 -9.33 8.55 -2.17
C SER A 235 -10.43 9.48 -1.66
N TYR A 236 -10.30 10.79 -1.89
CA TYR A 236 -11.19 11.79 -1.29
C TYR A 236 -11.99 12.60 -2.32
N GLU A 237 -11.99 12.17 -3.58
CA GLU A 237 -12.71 12.84 -4.67
C GLU A 237 -14.23 12.72 -4.54
N TYR A 238 -14.69 11.59 -3.98
CA TYR A 238 -16.09 11.35 -3.64
C TYR A 238 -16.19 10.28 -2.55
N ASP A 239 -17.39 10.07 -1.99
CA ASP A 239 -17.61 9.05 -0.96
C ASP A 239 -17.29 7.65 -1.50
N ASP A 240 -16.53 6.87 -0.73
CA ASP A 240 -16.06 5.53 -1.10
C ASP A 240 -15.12 5.47 -2.31
N ALA A 241 -14.52 6.60 -2.72
CA ALA A 241 -13.49 6.61 -3.75
C ALA A 241 -12.23 5.87 -3.29
N ARG A 242 -11.61 5.15 -4.23
CA ARG A 242 -10.32 4.47 -4.07
C ARG A 242 -9.39 4.87 -5.20
N TYR A 243 -8.13 5.14 -4.87
CA TYR A 243 -7.08 5.19 -5.88
C TYR A 243 -6.50 3.79 -6.02
N ILE A 244 -6.44 3.31 -7.26
CA ILE A 244 -6.05 1.95 -7.62
C ILE A 244 -4.82 2.02 -8.50
N ILE A 245 -3.81 1.23 -8.16
CA ILE A 245 -2.67 0.92 -9.02
C ILE A 245 -2.80 -0.52 -9.48
N VAL A 246 -2.60 -0.76 -10.75
CA VAL A 246 -2.57 -2.10 -11.36
C VAL A 246 -1.19 -2.34 -11.94
N GLY A 247 -0.61 -3.49 -11.63
CA GLY A 247 0.70 -3.88 -12.15
C GLY A 247 0.78 -5.37 -12.47
N ILE A 248 1.76 -5.72 -13.32
CA ILE A 248 2.06 -7.09 -13.73
C ILE A 248 3.16 -7.64 -12.84
N PRO A 249 2.93 -8.71 -12.06
CA PRO A 249 3.98 -9.36 -11.28
C PRO A 249 4.90 -10.18 -12.20
N ILE A 250 6.15 -9.77 -12.30
CA ILE A 250 7.20 -10.48 -13.04
C ILE A 250 8.14 -11.11 -12.00
N PRO A 251 8.31 -12.45 -12.00
CA PRO A 251 9.25 -13.10 -11.10
C PRO A 251 10.68 -12.57 -11.30
N GLU A 252 11.39 -12.31 -10.19
CA GLU A 252 12.82 -11.98 -10.22
C GLU A 252 13.60 -13.14 -10.82
N SER A 253 14.46 -12.86 -11.81
CA SER A 253 15.34 -13.87 -12.41
C SER A 253 16.38 -14.33 -11.38
N LYS A 254 16.56 -15.66 -11.24
CA LYS A 254 17.56 -16.26 -10.35
C LYS A 254 18.97 -16.15 -10.91
#